data_f4cc3e56e530b0e50195132e07bf7095
#
_entry.id   f4cc3e56e530b0e50195132e07bf7095
#
_cell.length_a   1.000
_cell.length_b   1.000
_cell.length_c   1.000
_cell.angle_alpha   90.00
_cell.angle_beta   90.00
_cell.angle_gamma   90.00
#
_symmetry.space_group_name_H-M   'P 1'
#
loop_
_entity.id
_entity.type
_entity.pdbx_description
1 polymer ?
#
loop_
_entity_poly.entity_id
_entity_poly.type
_entity_poly.pdbx_seq_one_letter_code
_entity_poly.pdbx_strand_id
1 'polypeptide(L)'
;GTGGGGSDAMDYHALEAMQCMIERRRGGETGVASVQLIEGKKVWKAGDEGRWSMRLLEAALSRSDSPQGLTHEDGRTQDLLGSGELMKLVEKPAAYLIEFRDGLRATLLMINGAVADYNFACKLKGKADPVSCQFFLSPTPNVTYSACLVAKIDEMLTTGAAPFPAERTMIVNGILESCLRSKHGGHKKLKTPHLEVAYRAPRESHHARS
;
A
#
# COMPACT_ATOMS: atom_id res chain seq x y z
N GLY A 1 -4.20 0.83 0.13
CA GLY A 1 -3.15 1.70 -0.43
C GLY A 1 -3.17 1.69 -1.93
N THR A 2 -2.56 2.68 -2.54
CA THR A 2 -2.31 2.76 -3.98
C THR A 2 -0.83 2.98 -4.22
N GLY A 3 -0.34 2.51 -5.36
CA GLY A 3 1.02 2.73 -5.80
C GLY A 3 1.15 2.64 -7.32
N GLY A 4 2.25 3.14 -7.85
CA GLY A 4 2.64 3.06 -9.26
C GLY A 4 4.10 2.62 -9.38
N GLY A 5 4.51 2.31 -10.61
CA GLY A 5 5.88 1.87 -10.92
C GLY A 5 5.95 0.48 -11.52
N GLY A 6 7.18 0.00 -11.75
CA GLY A 6 7.43 -1.34 -12.27
C GLY A 6 7.05 -2.45 -11.29
N SER A 7 6.81 -3.66 -11.79
CA SER A 7 6.41 -4.81 -10.99
C SER A 7 7.46 -5.21 -9.94
N ASP A 8 7.03 -5.97 -8.94
CA ASP A 8 7.79 -6.59 -7.85
C ASP A 8 8.46 -5.58 -6.89
N ALA A 9 9.46 -4.82 -7.33
CA ALA A 9 10.19 -3.88 -6.48
C ALA A 9 9.28 -2.73 -5.99
N MET A 10 8.48 -2.14 -6.88
CA MET A 10 7.55 -1.07 -6.51
C MET A 10 6.36 -1.59 -5.73
N ASP A 11 5.94 -2.81 -6.00
CA ASP A 11 4.90 -3.52 -5.24
C ASP A 11 5.36 -3.75 -3.79
N TYR A 12 6.65 -4.13 -3.60
CA TYR A 12 7.26 -4.24 -2.27
C TYR A 12 7.19 -2.92 -1.50
N HIS A 13 7.64 -1.81 -2.11
CA HIS A 13 7.61 -0.50 -1.47
C HIS A 13 6.20 -0.04 -1.11
N ALA A 14 5.23 -0.31 -1.99
CA ALA A 14 3.83 0.01 -1.73
C ALA A 14 3.25 -0.82 -0.58
N LEU A 15 3.59 -2.11 -0.49
CA LEU A 15 3.22 -2.98 0.62
C LEU A 15 3.86 -2.53 1.93
N GLU A 16 5.14 -2.14 1.90
CA GLU A 16 5.88 -1.65 3.07
C GLU A 16 5.26 -0.35 3.60
N ALA A 17 4.99 0.62 2.70
CA ALA A 17 4.31 1.86 3.06
C ALA A 17 2.93 1.58 3.70
N MET A 18 2.15 0.70 3.11
CA MET A 18 0.85 0.30 3.65
C MET A 18 0.99 -0.39 5.01
N GLN A 19 1.97 -1.28 5.19
CA GLN A 19 2.21 -2.01 6.44
C GLN A 19 2.58 -1.07 7.57
N CYS A 20 3.39 -0.04 7.33
CA CYS A 20 3.73 1.00 8.32
C CYS A 20 2.50 1.68 8.93
N MET A 21 1.41 1.77 8.17
CA MET A 21 0.14 2.33 8.67
C MET A 21 -0.70 1.26 9.40
N ILE A 22 -0.79 0.07 8.82
CA ILE A 22 -1.64 -1.03 9.32
C ILE A 22 -1.15 -1.57 10.66
N GLU A 23 0.17 -1.72 10.84
CA GLU A 23 0.76 -2.26 12.08
C GLU A 23 0.45 -1.44 13.34
N ARG A 24 0.02 -0.17 13.17
CA ARG A 24 -0.34 0.75 14.25
C ARG A 24 -1.78 0.62 14.73
N ARG A 25 -2.53 -0.35 14.19
CA ARG A 25 -3.90 -0.62 14.65
C ARG A 25 -3.93 -1.14 16.10
N ARG A 26 -5.07 -0.99 16.75
CA ARG A 26 -5.23 -1.50 18.13
C ARG A 26 -4.92 -3.00 18.17
N GLY A 27 -4.03 -3.40 19.07
CA GLY A 27 -3.55 -4.78 19.20
C GLY A 27 -2.22 -5.04 18.49
N GLY A 28 -1.81 -4.17 17.56
CA GLY A 28 -0.60 -4.36 16.76
C GLY A 28 -0.80 -5.32 15.59
N GLU A 29 0.29 -5.84 15.05
CA GLU A 29 0.24 -6.82 13.97
C GLU A 29 -0.07 -8.21 14.51
N THR A 30 -0.93 -8.94 13.83
CA THR A 30 -1.42 -10.27 14.23
C THR A 30 -1.11 -11.37 13.20
N GLY A 31 -0.50 -10.97 12.08
CA GLY A 31 -0.21 -11.86 10.97
C GLY A 31 -1.33 -11.91 9.92
N VAL A 32 -1.02 -12.54 8.81
CA VAL A 32 -1.86 -12.62 7.63
C VAL A 32 -2.51 -14.01 7.52
N ALA A 33 -3.82 -14.05 7.36
CA ALA A 33 -4.59 -15.29 7.24
C ALA A 33 -4.64 -15.80 5.80
N SER A 34 -4.79 -14.88 4.84
CA SER A 34 -4.86 -15.24 3.43
C SER A 34 -4.55 -14.04 2.53
N VAL A 35 -4.12 -14.35 1.32
CA VAL A 35 -3.87 -13.39 0.26
C VAL A 35 -4.45 -13.85 -1.07
N GLN A 36 -4.71 -12.89 -1.95
CA GLN A 36 -5.01 -13.14 -3.35
C GLN A 36 -4.51 -11.97 -4.19
N LEU A 37 -3.80 -12.26 -5.27
CA LEU A 37 -3.50 -11.27 -6.31
C LEU A 37 -4.46 -11.46 -7.48
N ILE A 38 -5.07 -10.38 -7.93
CA ILE A 38 -5.91 -10.34 -9.14
C ILE A 38 -5.42 -9.21 -10.05
N GLU A 39 -5.63 -9.37 -11.37
CA GLU A 39 -5.12 -8.42 -12.37
C GLU A 39 -6.19 -8.10 -13.43
N GLY A 40 -5.99 -6.99 -14.12
CA GLY A 40 -6.80 -6.54 -15.24
C GLY A 40 -8.24 -6.24 -14.83
N LYS A 41 -9.18 -6.53 -15.71
CA LYS A 41 -10.61 -6.22 -15.51
C LYS A 41 -11.21 -6.83 -14.23
N LYS A 42 -10.60 -7.91 -13.70
CA LYS A 42 -11.03 -8.53 -12.44
C LYS A 42 -10.84 -7.60 -11.24
N VAL A 43 -9.89 -6.66 -11.30
CA VAL A 43 -9.67 -5.67 -10.24
C VAL A 43 -10.88 -4.79 -10.05
N TRP A 44 -11.38 -4.20 -11.14
CA TRP A 44 -12.55 -3.32 -11.10
C TRP A 44 -13.81 -4.08 -10.72
N LYS A 45 -14.03 -5.25 -11.32
CA LYS A 45 -15.14 -6.13 -10.95
C LYS A 45 -15.14 -6.47 -9.46
N ALA A 46 -13.98 -6.72 -8.85
CA ALA A 46 -13.87 -6.98 -7.42
C ALA A 46 -14.25 -5.74 -6.58
N GLY A 47 -14.02 -4.54 -7.08
CA GLY A 47 -14.49 -3.30 -6.47
C GLY A 47 -16.02 -3.20 -6.51
N ASP A 48 -16.63 -3.46 -7.67
CA ASP A 48 -18.09 -3.46 -7.85
C ASP A 48 -18.77 -4.51 -6.93
N GLU A 49 -18.11 -5.64 -6.73
CA GLU A 49 -18.55 -6.71 -5.82
C GLU A 49 -18.29 -6.39 -4.33
N GLY A 50 -17.71 -5.24 -4.00
CA GLY A 50 -17.42 -4.82 -2.62
C GLY A 50 -16.27 -5.59 -1.95
N ARG A 51 -15.41 -6.27 -2.72
CA ARG A 51 -14.24 -6.96 -2.19
C ARG A 51 -13.16 -6.00 -1.72
N TRP A 52 -13.15 -4.80 -2.27
CA TRP A 52 -12.41 -3.63 -1.80
C TRP A 52 -13.28 -2.36 -1.97
N SER A 53 -12.88 -1.24 -1.38
CA SER A 53 -13.73 -0.06 -1.25
C SER A 53 -13.35 1.03 -2.25
N MET A 54 -14.27 1.35 -3.18
CA MET A 54 -14.15 2.51 -4.09
C MET A 54 -13.99 3.82 -3.31
N ARG A 55 -14.73 4.01 -2.22
CA ARG A 55 -14.64 5.21 -1.37
C ARG A 55 -13.25 5.38 -0.74
N LEU A 56 -12.57 4.28 -0.39
CA LEU A 56 -11.19 4.35 0.10
C LEU A 56 -10.21 4.63 -1.04
N LEU A 57 -10.46 4.14 -2.24
CA LEU A 57 -9.67 4.49 -3.41
C LEU A 57 -9.78 5.98 -3.72
N GLU A 58 -10.99 6.52 -3.77
CA GLU A 58 -11.25 7.96 -3.94
C GLU A 58 -10.49 8.79 -2.91
N ALA A 59 -10.61 8.43 -1.63
CA ALA A 59 -9.92 9.11 -0.54
C ALA A 59 -8.39 9.02 -0.64
N ALA A 60 -7.84 7.93 -1.18
CA ALA A 60 -6.41 7.80 -1.44
C ALA A 60 -5.98 8.67 -2.63
N LEU A 61 -6.71 8.62 -3.74
CA LEU A 61 -6.43 9.41 -4.94
C LEU A 61 -6.48 10.91 -4.67
N SER A 62 -7.37 11.36 -3.78
CA SER A 62 -7.47 12.77 -3.39
C SER A 62 -6.20 13.31 -2.70
N ARG A 63 -5.25 12.45 -2.34
CA ARG A 63 -3.97 12.81 -1.72
C ARG A 63 -2.78 12.74 -2.67
N SER A 64 -2.97 12.11 -3.84
CA SER A 64 -1.90 12.02 -4.83
C SER A 64 -1.57 13.40 -5.40
N ASP A 65 -0.29 13.70 -5.53
CA ASP A 65 0.23 14.87 -6.26
C ASP A 65 0.70 14.51 -7.68
N SER A 66 0.58 13.23 -8.04
CA SER A 66 0.89 12.77 -9.39
C SER A 66 -0.17 13.24 -10.37
N PRO A 67 0.18 13.48 -11.64
CA PRO A 67 -0.79 13.70 -12.70
C PRO A 67 -1.76 12.51 -12.77
N GLN A 68 -3.04 12.79 -12.59
CA GLN A 68 -4.10 11.78 -12.58
C GLN A 68 -4.95 11.85 -13.84
N GLY A 69 -4.31 11.80 -15.00
CA GLY A 69 -4.95 11.96 -16.28
C GLY A 69 -4.89 13.41 -16.79
N LEU A 70 -5.81 13.75 -17.68
CA LEU A 70 -5.86 15.07 -18.27
C LEU A 70 -6.45 16.09 -17.27
N THR A 71 -5.80 17.23 -17.14
CA THR A 71 -6.40 18.40 -16.50
C THR A 71 -7.32 19.10 -17.50
N HIS A 72 -8.42 19.67 -17.02
CA HIS A 72 -9.22 20.57 -17.84
C HIS A 72 -8.41 21.82 -18.22
N GLU A 73 -8.80 22.48 -19.33
CA GLU A 73 -8.16 23.72 -19.78
C GLU A 73 -8.14 24.81 -18.68
N ASP A 74 -9.11 24.77 -17.77
CA ASP A 74 -9.19 25.68 -16.62
C ASP A 74 -8.34 25.23 -15.41
N GLY A 75 -7.53 24.21 -15.57
CA GLY A 75 -6.62 23.70 -14.52
C GLY A 75 -7.28 22.86 -13.44
N ARG A 76 -8.56 22.53 -13.53
CA ARG A 76 -9.22 21.67 -12.57
C ARG A 76 -8.78 20.22 -12.72
N THR A 77 -8.53 19.55 -11.60
CA THR A 77 -8.30 18.11 -11.58
C THR A 77 -9.60 17.38 -11.88
N GLN A 78 -9.53 16.41 -12.78
CA GLN A 78 -10.67 15.56 -13.10
C GLN A 78 -10.98 14.60 -11.97
N ASP A 79 -12.27 14.32 -11.74
CA ASP A 79 -12.71 13.19 -10.95
C ASP A 79 -12.54 11.90 -11.78
N LEU A 80 -11.37 11.31 -11.71
CA LEU A 80 -11.02 10.11 -12.46
C LEU A 80 -11.92 8.92 -12.15
N LEU A 81 -12.42 8.85 -10.92
CA LEU A 81 -13.25 7.74 -10.49
C LEU A 81 -14.70 7.92 -10.96
N GLY A 82 -15.29 9.10 -10.70
CA GLY A 82 -16.66 9.41 -11.11
C GLY A 82 -16.84 9.52 -12.62
N SER A 83 -15.84 9.99 -13.34
CA SER A 83 -15.84 10.02 -14.81
C SER A 83 -15.60 8.66 -15.48
N GLY A 84 -15.09 7.67 -14.72
CA GLY A 84 -14.67 6.38 -15.26
C GLY A 84 -13.36 6.43 -16.07
N GLU A 85 -12.64 7.54 -16.04
CA GLU A 85 -11.37 7.67 -16.76
C GLU A 85 -10.25 6.86 -16.12
N LEU A 86 -10.29 6.63 -14.80
CA LEU A 86 -9.32 5.80 -14.11
C LEU A 86 -9.13 4.44 -14.79
N MET A 87 -10.23 3.81 -15.18
CA MET A 87 -10.21 2.50 -15.84
C MET A 87 -9.60 2.52 -17.24
N LYS A 88 -9.60 3.68 -17.89
CA LYS A 88 -8.97 3.87 -19.21
C LYS A 88 -7.48 4.14 -19.09
N LEU A 89 -7.08 4.92 -18.07
CA LEU A 89 -5.67 5.25 -17.80
C LEU A 89 -4.87 4.05 -17.31
N VAL A 90 -5.51 3.18 -16.53
CA VAL A 90 -4.85 2.03 -15.92
C VAL A 90 -5.12 0.77 -16.74
N GLU A 91 -4.26 0.51 -17.72
CA GLU A 91 -4.40 -0.64 -18.62
C GLU A 91 -4.22 -1.99 -17.92
N LYS A 92 -3.31 -2.04 -16.96
CA LYS A 92 -2.91 -3.27 -16.27
C LYS A 92 -2.97 -3.11 -14.75
N PRO A 93 -4.16 -2.91 -14.18
CA PRO A 93 -4.29 -2.82 -12.73
C PRO A 93 -3.99 -4.16 -12.08
N ALA A 94 -3.38 -4.11 -10.88
CA ALA A 94 -3.25 -5.25 -10.01
C ALA A 94 -3.80 -4.91 -8.61
N ALA A 95 -4.41 -5.91 -7.96
CA ALA A 95 -4.90 -5.78 -6.59
C ALA A 95 -4.38 -6.91 -5.72
N TYR A 96 -3.71 -6.56 -4.66
CA TYR A 96 -3.30 -7.41 -3.57
C TYR A 96 -4.40 -7.39 -2.51
N LEU A 97 -5.20 -8.44 -2.44
CA LEU A 97 -6.26 -8.61 -1.45
C LEU A 97 -5.71 -9.39 -0.27
N ILE A 98 -5.67 -8.76 0.90
CA ILE A 98 -5.01 -9.28 2.09
C ILE A 98 -6.02 -9.36 3.23
N GLU A 99 -6.11 -10.51 3.86
CA GLU A 99 -6.92 -10.72 5.07
C GLU A 99 -5.99 -11.01 6.24
N PHE A 100 -6.00 -10.15 7.24
CA PHE A 100 -5.26 -10.32 8.48
C PHE A 100 -6.02 -11.22 9.46
N ARG A 101 -5.31 -11.82 10.41
CA ARG A 101 -5.88 -12.77 11.38
C ARG A 101 -6.88 -12.14 12.33
N ASP A 102 -6.77 -10.84 12.59
CA ASP A 102 -7.72 -10.05 13.41
C ASP A 102 -8.98 -9.61 12.64
N GLY A 103 -9.14 -10.06 11.39
CA GLY A 103 -10.28 -9.72 10.55
C GLY A 103 -10.12 -8.43 9.75
N LEU A 104 -9.00 -7.70 9.87
CA LEU A 104 -8.73 -6.57 9.00
C LEU A 104 -8.60 -7.05 7.56
N ARG A 105 -9.28 -6.37 6.64
CA ARG A 105 -9.08 -6.53 5.20
C ARG A 105 -8.37 -5.32 4.65
N ALA A 106 -7.24 -5.54 4.00
CA ALA A 106 -6.48 -4.51 3.32
C ALA A 106 -6.37 -4.83 1.83
N THR A 107 -6.27 -3.79 1.04
CA THR A 107 -6.07 -3.91 -0.41
C THR A 107 -5.00 -2.93 -0.84
N LEU A 108 -4.00 -3.42 -1.56
CA LEU A 108 -3.08 -2.59 -2.31
C LEU A 108 -3.50 -2.63 -3.79
N LEU A 109 -3.72 -1.47 -4.37
CA LEU A 109 -4.01 -1.29 -5.79
C LEU A 109 -2.79 -0.71 -6.48
N MET A 110 -2.18 -1.47 -7.38
CA MET A 110 -1.15 -0.99 -8.28
C MET A 110 -1.84 -0.47 -9.54
N ILE A 111 -1.84 0.84 -9.69
CA ILE A 111 -2.61 1.58 -10.70
C ILE A 111 -1.70 2.46 -11.55
N ASN A 112 -0.72 1.81 -12.17
CA ASN A 112 0.21 2.43 -13.10
C ASN A 112 -0.54 3.16 -14.22
N GLY A 113 -0.14 4.39 -14.51
CA GLY A 113 -0.81 5.29 -15.44
C GLY A 113 -1.69 6.35 -14.76
N ALA A 114 -2.15 6.09 -13.53
CA ALA A 114 -2.92 7.06 -12.76
C ALA A 114 -2.11 7.73 -11.66
N VAL A 115 -1.22 7.01 -10.99
CA VAL A 115 -0.35 7.55 -9.93
C VAL A 115 1.09 7.08 -10.08
N ALA A 116 2.04 7.91 -9.63
CA ALA A 116 3.46 7.57 -9.51
C ALA A 116 3.96 7.62 -8.06
N ASP A 117 3.06 7.89 -7.13
CA ASP A 117 3.29 8.01 -5.70
C ASP A 117 2.59 6.90 -4.92
N TYR A 118 2.77 6.90 -3.60
CA TYR A 118 2.12 5.95 -2.69
C TYR A 118 1.13 6.70 -1.80
N ASN A 119 -0.11 6.22 -1.79
CA ASN A 119 -1.17 6.81 -1.00
C ASN A 119 -1.86 5.75 -0.14
N PHE A 120 -2.40 6.18 0.97
CA PHE A 120 -3.10 5.34 1.91
C PHE A 120 -4.43 5.95 2.31
N ALA A 121 -5.45 5.12 2.46
CA ALA A 121 -6.71 5.50 3.08
C ALA A 121 -7.23 4.37 3.96
N CYS A 122 -7.84 4.71 5.06
CA CYS A 122 -8.51 3.75 5.93
C CYS A 122 -9.78 4.31 6.52
N LYS A 123 -10.68 3.42 6.93
CA LYS A 123 -11.85 3.76 7.72
C LYS A 123 -11.57 3.43 9.19
N LEU A 124 -11.52 4.45 10.02
CA LEU A 124 -11.40 4.27 11.46
C LEU A 124 -12.77 3.94 12.07
N LYS A 125 -12.75 3.03 13.05
CA LYS A 125 -13.97 2.69 13.80
C LYS A 125 -14.55 3.93 14.48
N GLY A 126 -15.83 4.19 14.28
CA GLY A 126 -16.52 5.35 14.85
C GLY A 126 -16.32 6.66 14.08
N LYS A 127 -15.60 6.67 12.95
CA LYS A 127 -15.53 7.82 12.04
C LYS A 127 -16.41 7.60 10.81
N ALA A 128 -17.14 8.62 10.39
CA ALA A 128 -17.99 8.56 9.20
C ALA A 128 -17.13 8.58 7.93
N ASP A 129 -16.12 9.44 7.89
CA ASP A 129 -15.28 9.65 6.73
C ASP A 129 -13.96 8.89 6.81
N PRO A 130 -13.40 8.50 5.66
CA PRO A 130 -12.06 7.95 5.58
C PRO A 130 -10.99 8.93 6.06
N VAL A 131 -9.92 8.39 6.62
CA VAL A 131 -8.67 9.11 6.84
C VAL A 131 -7.69 8.70 5.74
N SER A 132 -7.04 9.66 5.12
CA SER A 132 -6.10 9.39 4.03
C SER A 132 -4.84 10.24 4.14
N CYS A 133 -3.74 9.72 3.60
CA CYS A 133 -2.46 10.42 3.49
C CYS A 133 -1.70 9.99 2.24
N GLN A 134 -0.79 10.83 1.80
CA GLN A 134 0.25 10.50 0.84
C GLN A 134 1.55 10.19 1.61
N PHE A 135 2.35 9.28 1.07
CA PHE A 135 3.73 9.10 1.50
C PHE A 135 4.62 10.05 0.72
N PHE A 136 5.25 10.96 1.44
CA PHE A 136 6.14 11.93 0.81
C PHE A 136 7.40 11.24 0.27
N LEU A 137 7.65 11.44 -1.01
CA LEU A 137 8.92 11.11 -1.66
C LEU A 137 9.64 12.41 -1.98
N SER A 138 10.88 12.52 -1.52
CA SER A 138 11.69 13.69 -1.82
C SER A 138 11.88 13.84 -3.32
N PRO A 139 11.78 15.08 -3.87
CA PRO A 139 12.02 15.31 -5.30
C PRO A 139 13.47 14.98 -5.69
N THR A 140 13.68 14.81 -6.97
CA THR A 140 15.02 14.56 -7.54
C THR A 140 15.93 15.79 -7.34
N PRO A 141 17.22 15.58 -6.93
CA PRO A 141 17.88 14.31 -6.70
C PRO A 141 17.45 13.65 -5.37
N ASN A 142 17.16 12.38 -5.40
CA ASN A 142 16.62 11.59 -4.28
C ASN A 142 17.64 11.32 -3.14
N VAL A 143 18.47 12.29 -2.78
CA VAL A 143 19.52 12.10 -1.77
C VAL A 143 18.93 11.93 -0.38
N THR A 144 17.81 12.58 -0.11
CA THR A 144 17.23 12.63 1.25
C THR A 144 16.80 11.25 1.73
N TYR A 145 16.07 10.47 0.95
CA TYR A 145 15.65 9.15 1.41
C TYR A 145 16.83 8.18 1.56
N SER A 146 17.85 8.29 0.69
CA SER A 146 19.07 7.51 0.82
C SER A 146 19.85 7.89 2.07
N ALA A 147 19.96 9.18 2.38
CA ALA A 147 20.57 9.67 3.60
C ALA A 147 19.83 9.15 4.84
N CYS A 148 18.49 9.15 4.81
CA CYS A 148 17.68 8.60 5.90
C CYS A 148 17.88 7.10 6.10
N LEU A 149 18.00 6.33 5.01
CA LEU A 149 18.31 4.91 5.08
C LEU A 149 19.68 4.68 5.71
N VAL A 150 20.71 5.40 5.25
CA VAL A 150 22.07 5.29 5.78
C VAL A 150 22.10 5.69 7.26
N ALA A 151 21.42 6.76 7.65
CA ALA A 151 21.33 7.17 9.05
C ALA A 151 20.69 6.09 9.94
N LYS A 152 19.68 5.36 9.43
CA LYS A 152 19.08 4.24 10.18
C LYS A 152 19.97 3.01 10.24
N ILE A 153 20.78 2.76 9.24
CA ILE A 153 21.81 1.72 9.27
C ILE A 153 22.88 2.07 10.30
N ASP A 154 23.36 3.30 10.30
CA ASP A 154 24.34 3.79 11.27
C ASP A 154 23.82 3.73 12.72
N GLU A 155 22.58 4.17 12.96
CA GLU A 155 21.89 4.02 14.24
C GLU A 155 21.86 2.56 14.69
N MET A 156 21.49 1.63 13.81
CA MET A 156 21.45 0.21 14.12
C MET A 156 22.83 -0.35 14.48
N LEU A 157 23.86 0.01 13.72
CA LEU A 157 25.23 -0.44 13.97
C LEU A 157 25.80 0.14 15.25
N THR A 158 25.49 1.39 15.56
CA THR A 158 25.99 2.10 16.75
C THR A 158 25.29 1.64 18.03
N THR A 159 23.99 1.41 17.96
CA THR A 159 23.18 1.04 19.14
C THR A 159 23.03 -0.46 19.34
N GLY A 160 23.31 -1.26 18.32
CA GLY A 160 23.03 -2.70 18.30
C GLY A 160 21.54 -3.06 18.27
N ALA A 161 20.66 -2.07 18.03
CA ALA A 161 19.21 -2.24 18.03
C ALA A 161 18.61 -1.91 16.67
N ALA A 162 17.74 -2.79 16.15
CA ALA A 162 17.02 -2.52 14.93
C ALA A 162 16.01 -1.37 15.13
N PRO A 163 15.90 -0.42 14.19
CA PRO A 163 15.01 0.74 14.30
C PRO A 163 13.53 0.36 14.24
N PHE A 164 13.22 -0.82 13.74
CA PHE A 164 11.89 -1.42 13.70
C PHE A 164 11.98 -2.95 13.73
N PRO A 165 10.91 -3.66 14.14
CA PRO A 165 10.91 -5.12 14.21
C PRO A 165 11.16 -5.75 12.83
N ALA A 166 12.06 -6.74 12.74
CA ALA A 166 12.34 -7.50 11.52
C ALA A 166 11.10 -8.23 10.99
N GLU A 167 10.14 -8.50 11.87
CA GLU A 167 8.84 -9.10 11.56
C GLU A 167 8.04 -8.26 10.56
N ARG A 168 8.21 -6.93 10.53
CA ARG A 168 7.61 -6.08 9.49
C ARG A 168 8.08 -6.52 8.11
N THR A 169 9.39 -6.65 7.94
CA THR A 169 9.99 -7.07 6.67
C THR A 169 9.58 -8.49 6.30
N MET A 170 9.50 -9.40 7.27
CA MET A 170 9.02 -10.76 7.05
C MET A 170 7.58 -10.79 6.53
N ILE A 171 6.67 -10.02 7.12
CA ILE A 171 5.27 -9.96 6.67
C ILE A 171 5.18 -9.36 5.28
N VAL A 172 5.87 -8.25 5.00
CA VAL A 172 5.81 -7.60 3.68
C VAL A 172 6.33 -8.53 2.58
N ASN A 173 7.49 -9.15 2.79
CA ASN A 173 8.04 -10.13 1.84
C ASN A 173 7.13 -11.35 1.67
N GLY A 174 6.59 -11.87 2.78
CA GLY A 174 5.71 -13.02 2.74
C GLY A 174 4.37 -12.75 2.04
N ILE A 175 3.82 -11.53 2.18
CA ILE A 175 2.65 -11.09 1.41
C ILE A 175 2.99 -11.06 -0.08
N LEU A 176 4.11 -10.41 -0.45
CA LEU A 176 4.53 -10.29 -1.84
C LEU A 176 4.73 -11.68 -2.46
N GLU A 177 5.52 -12.55 -1.82
CA GLU A 177 5.79 -13.91 -2.28
C GLU A 177 4.49 -14.70 -2.45
N SER A 178 3.61 -14.67 -1.46
CA SER A 178 2.35 -15.42 -1.50
C SER A 178 1.40 -14.88 -2.58
N CYS A 179 1.38 -13.57 -2.82
CA CYS A 179 0.63 -12.95 -3.89
C CYS A 179 1.18 -13.33 -5.28
N LEU A 180 2.51 -13.36 -5.45
CA LEU A 180 3.12 -13.86 -6.68
C LEU A 180 2.78 -15.33 -6.94
N ARG A 181 2.80 -16.17 -5.90
CA ARG A 181 2.30 -17.57 -6.00
C ARG A 181 0.83 -17.64 -6.36
N SER A 182 -0.01 -16.75 -5.80
CA SER A 182 -1.42 -16.64 -6.19
C SER A 182 -1.56 -16.34 -7.69
N LYS A 183 -0.78 -15.40 -8.21
CA LYS A 183 -0.73 -15.06 -9.64
C LYS A 183 -0.35 -16.27 -10.48
N HIS A 184 0.77 -16.92 -10.18
CA HIS A 184 1.22 -18.12 -10.90
C HIS A 184 0.22 -19.30 -10.80
N GLY A 185 -0.48 -19.41 -9.69
CA GLY A 185 -1.52 -20.41 -9.46
C GLY A 185 -2.89 -20.07 -10.05
N GLY A 186 -2.96 -19.11 -10.98
CA GLY A 186 -4.22 -18.70 -11.63
C GLY A 186 -5.08 -17.78 -10.78
N HIS A 187 -4.46 -16.94 -9.99
CA HIS A 187 -5.10 -15.93 -9.12
C HIS A 187 -5.96 -16.56 -8.00
N LYS A 188 -5.60 -17.74 -7.53
CA LYS A 188 -6.29 -18.41 -6.43
C LYS A 188 -5.98 -17.69 -5.10
N LYS A 189 -7.01 -17.64 -4.24
CA LYS A 189 -6.82 -17.23 -2.84
C LYS A 189 -5.98 -18.28 -2.10
N LEU A 190 -4.93 -17.86 -1.45
CA LEU A 190 -4.00 -18.72 -0.70
C LEU A 190 -4.11 -18.44 0.79
N LYS A 191 -4.18 -19.51 1.59
CA LYS A 191 -3.95 -19.41 3.05
C LYS A 191 -2.48 -19.26 3.33
N THR A 192 -2.14 -18.46 4.34
CA THR A 192 -0.76 -18.09 4.68
C THR A 192 -0.42 -18.45 6.14
N PRO A 193 -0.45 -19.74 6.53
CA PRO A 193 -0.16 -20.14 7.91
C PRO A 193 1.28 -19.75 8.33
N HIS A 194 2.21 -19.67 7.40
CA HIS A 194 3.59 -19.24 7.62
C HIS A 194 3.71 -17.73 7.94
N LEU A 195 2.66 -16.94 7.73
CA LEU A 195 2.59 -15.53 8.09
C LEU A 195 1.84 -15.29 9.41
N GLU A 196 1.86 -16.27 10.31
CA GLU A 196 1.44 -16.10 11.70
C GLU A 196 2.55 -15.39 12.49
N VAL A 197 2.73 -14.12 12.19
CA VAL A 197 3.78 -13.27 12.77
C VAL A 197 3.13 -12.10 13.47
N ALA A 198 3.31 -12.02 14.78
CA ALA A 198 2.75 -10.95 15.60
C ALA A 198 3.87 -10.06 16.14
N TYR A 199 3.67 -8.74 16.04
CA TYR A 199 4.59 -7.76 16.61
C TYR A 199 3.87 -6.45 16.91
N ARG A 200 4.56 -5.55 17.60
CA ARG A 200 4.10 -4.18 17.82
C ARG A 200 5.01 -3.20 17.12
N ALA A 201 4.41 -2.25 16.44
CA ALA A 201 5.15 -1.13 15.87
C ALA A 201 5.89 -0.35 16.98
N PRO A 202 7.04 0.25 16.66
CA PRO A 202 7.67 1.20 17.57
C PRO A 202 6.69 2.31 17.98
N ARG A 203 6.81 2.79 19.21
CA ARG A 203 5.90 3.81 19.74
C ARG A 203 5.92 5.08 18.92
N GLU A 204 7.08 5.45 18.43
CA GLU A 204 7.26 6.55 17.50
C GLU A 204 7.67 6.04 16.12
N SER A 205 7.29 6.76 15.08
CA SER A 205 7.83 6.49 13.75
C SER A 205 9.21 7.13 13.68
N HIS A 206 10.22 6.30 13.44
CA HIS A 206 11.60 6.75 13.26
C HIS A 206 11.87 7.17 11.80
N HIS A 207 10.87 7.75 11.14
CA HIS A 207 11.09 8.33 9.82
C HIS A 207 11.89 9.62 9.94
N ALA A 208 12.56 9.98 8.85
CA ALA A 208 13.33 11.21 8.80
C ALA A 208 12.49 12.39 9.33
N ARG A 209 12.89 12.87 10.44
CA ARG A 209 12.56 14.23 10.88
C ARG A 209 13.75 15.10 10.47
N SER A 210 13.47 16.04 9.59
CA SER A 210 14.40 17.16 9.33
C SER A 210 14.63 17.93 10.61
#